data_14cf5abd8e7eba10794e8b285844f1da
#
_entry.id   14cf5abd8e7eba10794e8b285844f1da
#
_cell.length_a   1.000
_cell.length_b   1.000
_cell.length_c   1.000
_cell.angle_alpha   90.00
_cell.angle_beta   90.00
_cell.angle_gamma   90.00
#
_symmetry.space_group_name_H-M   'P 1'
#
loop_
_entity.id
_entity.type
_entity.pdbx_description
1 polymer ?
#
loop_
_entity_poly.entity_id
_entity_poly.type
_entity_poly.pdbx_seq_one_letter_code
_entity_poly.pdbx_strand_id
1 'polypeptide(L)'
;KVGAVIVCEGKIIGEGYHKKYGEAHAEVNAIASVEDKSLLEKSTIYVNLEPCCHWGKTPPCANLIVESKIKRCVIANKDINPKVFGGGIKLLQDNGIEVTTGVLEKEGWYLNRRFFTNQQEKRPYIIIKYAQTLDGFIAPEGKGGWISNDAMKVWVHKQRAEEDAIMVGYNTVLSDNPQLNTRHYHGRNPKRIVYDRYLDLSSDYNIMDKTQETIIINHVKDYVDGNNIYVKINEQQPFVQQTLEKLYDLKISSIVVEGGTK
;
A
#
# COMPACT_ATOMS: atom_id res chain seq x y z
N LYS A 1 -3.32 -1.68 -5.74
CA LYS A 1 -3.27 -2.90 -6.59
C LYS A 1 -4.28 -2.73 -7.73
N VAL A 2 -3.80 -2.71 -9.00
CA VAL A 2 -4.68 -2.57 -10.17
C VAL A 2 -4.55 -3.80 -11.04
N GLY A 3 -5.69 -4.34 -11.48
CA GLY A 3 -5.81 -5.47 -12.39
C GLY A 3 -6.83 -5.19 -13.49
N ALA A 4 -6.64 -5.82 -14.65
CA ALA A 4 -7.53 -5.76 -15.79
C ALA A 4 -7.72 -7.15 -16.39
N VAL A 5 -8.95 -7.45 -16.83
CA VAL A 5 -9.30 -8.70 -17.52
C VAL A 5 -10.10 -8.36 -18.78
N ILE A 6 -9.79 -9.01 -19.88
CA ILE A 6 -10.49 -8.83 -21.16
C ILE A 6 -11.27 -10.10 -21.48
N VAL A 7 -12.57 -9.93 -21.73
CA VAL A 7 -13.50 -11.04 -21.99
C VAL A 7 -14.14 -10.85 -23.36
N CYS A 8 -14.12 -11.90 -24.18
CA CYS A 8 -14.82 -11.99 -25.46
C CYS A 8 -15.70 -13.25 -25.46
N GLU A 9 -16.99 -13.12 -25.77
CA GLU A 9 -17.93 -14.24 -25.85
C GLU A 9 -17.89 -15.16 -24.61
N GLY A 10 -17.80 -14.55 -23.40
CA GLY A 10 -17.76 -15.28 -22.13
C GLY A 10 -16.43 -15.92 -21.78
N LYS A 11 -15.39 -15.78 -22.61
CA LYS A 11 -14.04 -16.32 -22.37
C LYS A 11 -13.06 -15.22 -22.03
N ILE A 12 -12.20 -15.43 -21.05
CA ILE A 12 -11.06 -14.57 -20.78
C ILE A 12 -10.05 -14.76 -21.92
N ILE A 13 -9.73 -13.66 -22.62
CA ILE A 13 -8.76 -13.63 -23.72
C ILE A 13 -7.49 -12.88 -23.39
N GLY A 14 -7.50 -12.11 -22.29
CA GLY A 14 -6.33 -11.38 -21.82
C GLY A 14 -6.50 -10.96 -20.36
N GLU A 15 -5.37 -10.89 -19.66
CA GLU A 15 -5.34 -10.43 -18.27
C GLU A 15 -4.02 -9.73 -17.97
N GLY A 16 -4.05 -8.80 -17.04
CA GLY A 16 -2.87 -8.04 -16.64
C GLY A 16 -3.04 -7.37 -15.30
N TYR A 17 -1.90 -7.06 -14.67
CA TYR A 17 -1.87 -6.28 -13.43
C TYR A 17 -0.68 -5.31 -13.46
N HIS A 18 -0.78 -4.25 -12.69
CA HIS A 18 0.30 -3.29 -12.51
C HIS A 18 1.35 -3.89 -11.56
N LYS A 19 2.52 -4.22 -12.10
CA LYS A 19 3.59 -4.94 -11.38
C LYS A 19 4.37 -4.02 -10.45
N LYS A 20 4.81 -2.87 -10.97
CA LYS A 20 5.68 -1.94 -10.24
C LYS A 20 5.43 -0.50 -10.68
N TYR A 21 5.54 0.44 -9.74
CA TYR A 21 5.41 1.86 -10.01
C TYR A 21 6.34 2.33 -11.13
N GLY A 22 5.75 2.98 -12.14
CA GLY A 22 6.46 3.48 -13.32
C GLY A 22 6.57 2.50 -14.48
N GLU A 23 6.11 1.26 -14.33
CA GLU A 23 5.97 0.27 -15.38
C GLU A 23 4.57 0.30 -16.01
N ALA A 24 4.32 -0.58 -16.98
CA ALA A 24 3.04 -0.71 -17.68
C ALA A 24 1.88 -0.94 -16.72
N HIS A 25 0.77 -0.22 -16.93
CA HIS A 25 -0.45 -0.38 -16.15
C HIS A 25 -1.16 -1.72 -16.48
N ALA A 26 -2.13 -2.08 -15.67
CA ALA A 26 -2.87 -3.33 -15.78
C ALA A 26 -3.54 -3.49 -17.15
N GLU A 27 -4.15 -2.42 -17.66
CA GLU A 27 -4.84 -2.38 -18.95
C GLU A 27 -3.87 -2.63 -20.11
N VAL A 28 -2.68 -2.03 -20.05
CA VAL A 28 -1.62 -2.22 -21.05
C VAL A 28 -1.18 -3.69 -21.05
N ASN A 29 -0.94 -4.27 -19.88
CA ASN A 29 -0.53 -5.67 -19.76
C ASN A 29 -1.66 -6.61 -20.21
N ALA A 30 -2.93 -6.32 -19.88
CA ALA A 30 -4.07 -7.12 -20.31
C ALA A 30 -4.26 -7.09 -21.83
N ILE A 31 -4.20 -5.91 -22.46
CA ILE A 31 -4.30 -5.77 -23.91
C ILE A 31 -3.10 -6.45 -24.59
N ALA A 32 -1.90 -6.31 -24.04
CA ALA A 32 -0.70 -6.96 -24.58
C ALA A 32 -0.78 -8.48 -24.56
N SER A 33 -1.42 -9.07 -23.54
CA SER A 33 -1.54 -10.53 -23.34
C SER A 33 -2.55 -11.21 -24.29
N VAL A 34 -3.43 -10.45 -24.95
CA VAL A 34 -4.38 -11.01 -25.94
C VAL A 34 -3.59 -11.49 -27.16
N GLU A 35 -3.72 -12.77 -27.53
CA GLU A 35 -3.03 -13.34 -28.68
C GLU A 35 -3.63 -12.84 -30.01
N ASP A 36 -4.94 -13.00 -30.18
CA ASP A 36 -5.66 -12.51 -31.36
C ASP A 36 -6.28 -11.12 -31.09
N LYS A 37 -5.59 -10.08 -31.55
CA LYS A 37 -6.03 -8.69 -31.37
C LYS A 37 -7.35 -8.34 -32.05
N SER A 38 -7.79 -9.11 -33.06
CA SER A 38 -9.07 -8.90 -33.75
C SER A 38 -10.27 -9.11 -32.83
N LEU A 39 -10.10 -9.88 -31.74
CA LEU A 39 -11.15 -10.14 -30.75
C LEU A 39 -11.43 -8.92 -29.85
N LEU A 40 -10.49 -7.96 -29.75
CA LEU A 40 -10.64 -6.76 -28.93
C LEU A 40 -11.88 -5.95 -29.31
N GLU A 41 -12.20 -5.84 -30.59
CA GLU A 41 -13.35 -5.09 -31.09
C GLU A 41 -14.72 -5.67 -30.65
N LYS A 42 -14.74 -6.94 -30.16
CA LYS A 42 -15.94 -7.62 -29.64
C LYS A 42 -15.89 -7.85 -28.12
N SER A 43 -14.86 -7.33 -27.48
CA SER A 43 -14.60 -7.66 -26.07
C SER A 43 -15.07 -6.58 -25.10
N THR A 44 -15.15 -6.99 -23.84
CA THR A 44 -15.32 -6.12 -22.66
C THR A 44 -14.06 -6.15 -21.82
N ILE A 45 -13.53 -4.99 -21.45
CA ILE A 45 -12.46 -4.88 -20.45
C ILE A 45 -13.05 -4.59 -19.08
N TYR A 46 -12.62 -5.33 -18.07
CA TYR A 46 -12.96 -5.16 -16.66
C TYR A 46 -11.73 -4.65 -15.92
N VAL A 47 -11.89 -3.54 -15.20
CA VAL A 47 -10.80 -2.94 -14.42
C VAL A 47 -11.29 -2.59 -13.01
N ASN A 48 -10.45 -2.78 -12.01
CA ASN A 48 -10.83 -2.47 -10.63
C ASN A 48 -10.63 -1.01 -10.23
N LEU A 49 -10.00 -0.20 -11.09
CA LEU A 49 -9.84 1.26 -10.90
C LEU A 49 -10.00 1.96 -12.25
N GLU A 50 -10.54 3.18 -12.25
CA GLU A 50 -10.73 4.01 -13.44
C GLU A 50 -9.45 4.13 -14.27
N PRO A 51 -9.49 3.86 -15.59
CA PRO A 51 -8.35 4.01 -16.48
C PRO A 51 -7.86 5.47 -16.51
N CYS A 52 -6.55 5.67 -16.40
CA CYS A 52 -5.97 7.01 -16.41
C CYS A 52 -6.17 7.71 -17.77
N CYS A 53 -6.38 9.04 -17.73
CA CYS A 53 -6.60 9.90 -18.90
C CYS A 53 -5.52 10.96 -19.12
N HIS A 54 -4.48 10.99 -18.26
CA HIS A 54 -3.41 11.97 -18.34
C HIS A 54 -2.08 11.29 -18.65
N TRP A 55 -1.20 12.03 -19.31
CA TRP A 55 0.19 11.60 -19.53
C TRP A 55 0.96 11.62 -18.21
N GLY A 56 1.41 10.44 -17.82
CA GLY A 56 2.30 10.26 -16.69
C GLY A 56 3.66 9.78 -17.15
N LYS A 57 4.19 8.73 -16.52
CA LYS A 57 5.38 7.99 -16.99
C LYS A 57 5.05 7.10 -18.19
N THR A 58 3.79 6.76 -18.38
CA THR A 58 3.25 5.96 -19.47
C THR A 58 2.11 6.72 -20.16
N PRO A 59 1.79 6.39 -21.43
CA PRO A 59 0.60 6.92 -22.10
C PRO A 59 -0.68 6.59 -21.36
N PRO A 60 -1.76 7.41 -21.51
CA PRO A 60 -3.03 7.18 -20.85
C PRO A 60 -3.69 5.85 -21.25
N CYS A 61 -4.11 5.05 -20.25
CA CYS A 61 -4.77 3.76 -20.50
C CYS A 61 -6.12 3.91 -21.22
N ALA A 62 -6.87 4.99 -20.92
CA ALA A 62 -8.14 5.25 -21.59
C ALA A 62 -7.95 5.42 -23.12
N ASN A 63 -6.89 6.08 -23.56
CA ASN A 63 -6.56 6.20 -25.00
C ASN A 63 -6.26 4.85 -25.61
N LEU A 64 -5.48 4.02 -24.94
CA LEU A 64 -5.15 2.68 -25.43
C LEU A 64 -6.40 1.79 -25.57
N ILE A 65 -7.36 1.89 -24.65
CA ILE A 65 -8.64 1.17 -24.74
C ILE A 65 -9.42 1.64 -25.98
N VAL A 66 -9.47 2.95 -26.26
CA VAL A 66 -10.08 3.51 -27.48
C VAL A 66 -9.40 3.02 -28.74
N GLU A 67 -8.07 3.13 -28.81
CA GLU A 67 -7.25 2.69 -29.95
C GLU A 67 -7.41 1.18 -30.23
N SER A 68 -7.59 0.41 -29.17
CA SER A 68 -7.84 -1.05 -29.25
C SER A 68 -9.27 -1.37 -29.69
N LYS A 69 -10.14 -0.36 -29.88
CA LYS A 69 -11.55 -0.48 -30.30
C LYS A 69 -12.41 -1.38 -29.41
N ILE A 70 -12.06 -1.52 -28.13
CA ILE A 70 -12.84 -2.28 -27.15
C ILE A 70 -14.21 -1.59 -27.00
N LYS A 71 -15.30 -2.37 -27.05
CA LYS A 71 -16.66 -1.81 -27.08
C LYS A 71 -17.22 -1.44 -25.71
N ARG A 72 -16.75 -2.09 -24.67
CA ARG A 72 -17.27 -1.89 -23.31
C ARG A 72 -16.17 -1.91 -22.28
N CYS A 73 -16.27 -1.01 -21.29
CA CYS A 73 -15.39 -0.95 -20.12
C CYS A 73 -16.22 -1.01 -18.86
N VAL A 74 -15.90 -1.98 -17.97
CA VAL A 74 -16.54 -2.15 -16.66
C VAL A 74 -15.53 -1.79 -15.58
N ILE A 75 -15.90 -0.84 -14.73
CA ILE A 75 -15.01 -0.22 -13.74
C ILE A 75 -15.59 -0.45 -12.34
N ALA A 76 -14.79 -1.01 -11.43
CA ALA A 76 -15.23 -1.17 -10.05
C ALA A 76 -15.26 0.18 -9.32
N ASN A 77 -14.15 0.89 -9.24
CA ASN A 77 -14.05 2.17 -8.54
C ASN A 77 -13.60 3.29 -9.46
N LYS A 78 -14.18 4.47 -9.29
CA LYS A 78 -13.64 5.72 -9.86
C LYS A 78 -12.33 6.06 -9.18
N ASP A 79 -11.41 6.65 -9.92
CA ASP A 79 -10.19 7.19 -9.33
C ASP A 79 -10.51 8.50 -8.60
N ILE A 80 -10.06 8.61 -7.35
CA ILE A 80 -10.27 9.81 -6.52
C ILE A 80 -9.16 10.85 -6.67
N ASN A 81 -8.11 10.52 -7.44
CA ASN A 81 -7.05 11.47 -7.75
C ASN A 81 -7.63 12.60 -8.63
N PRO A 82 -7.55 13.88 -8.22
CA PRO A 82 -8.11 15.00 -8.99
C PRO A 82 -7.63 15.08 -10.44
N LYS A 83 -6.47 14.50 -10.76
CA LYS A 83 -5.93 14.45 -12.13
C LYS A 83 -6.60 13.41 -13.03
N VAL A 84 -7.34 12.47 -12.45
CA VAL A 84 -7.99 11.36 -13.17
C VAL A 84 -9.51 11.45 -13.02
N PHE A 85 -10.00 11.77 -11.85
CA PHE A 85 -11.40 11.69 -11.40
C PHE A 85 -12.42 11.98 -12.50
N GLY A 86 -13.09 10.96 -13.01
CA GLY A 86 -14.09 11.02 -14.06
C GLY A 86 -13.55 11.31 -15.47
N GLY A 87 -12.28 11.67 -15.62
CA GLY A 87 -11.69 12.02 -16.91
C GLY A 87 -11.49 10.82 -17.83
N GLY A 88 -11.09 9.67 -17.27
CA GLY A 88 -10.96 8.42 -18.01
C GLY A 88 -12.32 7.91 -18.49
N ILE A 89 -13.32 7.92 -17.61
CA ILE A 89 -14.70 7.54 -17.93
C ILE A 89 -15.24 8.41 -19.05
N LYS A 90 -15.10 9.73 -18.91
CA LYS A 90 -15.57 10.69 -19.93
C LYS A 90 -14.90 10.46 -21.28
N LEU A 91 -13.59 10.29 -21.31
CA LEU A 91 -12.83 10.03 -22.54
C LEU A 91 -13.33 8.76 -23.25
N LEU A 92 -13.57 7.68 -22.51
CA LEU A 92 -14.12 6.44 -23.05
C LEU A 92 -15.51 6.64 -23.65
N GLN A 93 -16.42 7.32 -22.93
CA GLN A 93 -17.78 7.61 -23.38
C GLN A 93 -17.82 8.53 -24.59
N ASP A 94 -17.01 9.59 -24.62
CA ASP A 94 -16.89 10.52 -25.73
C ASP A 94 -16.41 9.83 -27.03
N ASN A 95 -15.72 8.68 -26.91
CA ASN A 95 -15.30 7.84 -28.04
C ASN A 95 -16.22 6.63 -28.30
N GLY A 96 -17.45 6.63 -27.77
CA GLY A 96 -18.47 5.63 -28.06
C GLY A 96 -18.28 4.28 -27.35
N ILE A 97 -17.44 4.23 -26.32
CA ILE A 97 -17.28 3.02 -25.48
C ILE A 97 -18.37 3.00 -24.42
N GLU A 98 -19.10 1.89 -24.29
CA GLU A 98 -20.06 1.68 -23.20
C GLU A 98 -19.31 1.57 -21.86
N VAL A 99 -19.60 2.42 -20.89
CA VAL A 99 -18.96 2.41 -19.58
C VAL A 99 -19.97 2.09 -18.49
N THR A 100 -19.69 1.02 -17.71
CA THR A 100 -20.43 0.67 -16.50
C THR A 100 -19.50 0.86 -15.29
N THR A 101 -19.97 1.56 -14.25
CA THR A 101 -19.19 1.82 -13.02
C THR A 101 -19.87 1.23 -11.79
N GLY A 102 -19.11 1.00 -10.73
CA GLY A 102 -19.64 0.54 -9.44
C GLY A 102 -19.83 -0.99 -9.34
N VAL A 103 -19.30 -1.75 -10.28
CA VAL A 103 -19.37 -3.23 -10.23
C VAL A 103 -18.32 -3.75 -9.25
N LEU A 104 -18.76 -4.43 -8.18
CA LEU A 104 -17.92 -4.88 -7.06
C LEU A 104 -17.17 -3.69 -6.39
N GLU A 105 -17.87 -2.56 -6.24
CA GLU A 105 -17.26 -1.31 -5.74
C GLU A 105 -16.67 -1.47 -4.33
N LYS A 106 -17.35 -2.19 -3.44
CA LYS A 106 -16.88 -2.42 -2.06
C LYS A 106 -15.63 -3.29 -2.03
N GLU A 107 -15.58 -4.33 -2.82
CA GLU A 107 -14.44 -5.25 -2.95
C GLU A 107 -13.24 -4.52 -3.58
N GLY A 108 -13.47 -3.74 -4.62
CA GLY A 108 -12.47 -2.91 -5.27
C GLY A 108 -11.91 -1.84 -4.32
N TRP A 109 -12.78 -1.20 -3.52
CA TRP A 109 -12.36 -0.27 -2.47
C TRP A 109 -11.50 -0.97 -1.41
N TYR A 110 -11.95 -2.12 -0.91
CA TYR A 110 -11.19 -2.87 0.10
C TYR A 110 -9.82 -3.32 -0.43
N LEU A 111 -9.74 -3.74 -1.69
CA LEU A 111 -8.49 -4.10 -2.36
C LEU A 111 -7.51 -2.92 -2.40
N ASN A 112 -8.03 -1.70 -2.67
CA ASN A 112 -7.25 -0.47 -2.82
C ASN A 112 -7.36 0.48 -1.62
N ARG A 113 -7.82 -0.01 -0.44
CA ARG A 113 -8.06 0.82 0.76
C ARG A 113 -6.86 1.67 1.19
N ARG A 114 -5.62 1.18 0.98
CA ARG A 114 -4.40 1.95 1.27
C ARG A 114 -4.30 3.20 0.40
N PHE A 115 -4.56 3.03 -0.89
CA PHE A 115 -4.59 4.13 -1.86
C PHE A 115 -5.71 5.13 -1.55
N PHE A 116 -6.93 4.64 -1.33
CA PHE A 116 -8.07 5.51 -1.04
C PHE A 116 -7.87 6.29 0.25
N THR A 117 -7.48 5.64 1.35
CA THR A 117 -7.17 6.32 2.62
C THR A 117 -6.08 7.38 2.44
N ASN A 118 -4.99 7.03 1.76
CA ASN A 118 -3.87 7.94 1.56
C ASN A 118 -4.28 9.18 0.74
N GLN A 119 -5.06 9.01 -0.31
CA GLN A 119 -5.51 10.11 -1.15
C GLN A 119 -6.60 10.98 -0.50
N GLN A 120 -7.57 10.37 0.19
CA GLN A 120 -8.70 11.09 0.79
C GLN A 120 -8.34 11.73 2.12
N GLU A 121 -7.67 10.96 3.00
CA GLU A 121 -7.45 11.35 4.38
C GLU A 121 -6.03 11.92 4.64
N LYS A 122 -5.17 11.96 3.60
CA LYS A 122 -3.79 12.49 3.67
C LYS A 122 -2.97 11.87 4.81
N ARG A 123 -3.17 10.57 5.02
CA ARG A 123 -2.46 9.77 6.02
C ARG A 123 -2.21 8.34 5.52
N PRO A 124 -1.29 7.58 6.13
CA PRO A 124 -1.17 6.14 5.87
C PRO A 124 -2.43 5.38 6.28
N TYR A 125 -2.69 4.26 5.61
CA TYR A 125 -3.61 3.23 6.11
C TYR A 125 -2.95 2.51 7.29
N ILE A 126 -3.66 2.40 8.41
CA ILE A 126 -3.12 1.86 9.66
C ILE A 126 -3.65 0.44 9.89
N ILE A 127 -2.75 -0.48 10.16
CA ILE A 127 -3.03 -1.84 10.61
C ILE A 127 -2.49 -1.98 12.03
N ILE A 128 -3.37 -2.20 13.00
CA ILE A 128 -2.96 -2.50 14.38
C ILE A 128 -2.83 -4.01 14.49
N LYS A 129 -1.61 -4.48 14.82
CA LYS A 129 -1.30 -5.89 15.00
C LYS A 129 -0.87 -6.17 16.43
N TYR A 130 -1.58 -7.04 17.10
CA TYR A 130 -1.20 -7.58 18.41
C TYR A 130 -1.50 -9.07 18.47
N ALA A 131 -0.81 -9.77 19.36
CA ALA A 131 -1.12 -11.16 19.70
C ALA A 131 -1.66 -11.19 21.12
N GLN A 132 -2.75 -11.91 21.34
CA GLN A 132 -3.34 -12.08 22.68
C GLN A 132 -3.70 -13.53 22.93
N THR A 133 -3.71 -13.91 24.19
CA THR A 133 -4.26 -15.19 24.65
C THR A 133 -5.78 -15.16 24.59
N LEU A 134 -6.43 -16.32 24.74
CA LEU A 134 -7.89 -16.43 24.70
C LEU A 134 -8.58 -15.58 25.79
N ASP A 135 -7.93 -15.40 26.92
CA ASP A 135 -8.37 -14.57 28.05
C ASP A 135 -7.93 -13.09 27.96
N GLY A 136 -7.35 -12.69 26.81
CA GLY A 136 -7.11 -11.28 26.48
C GLY A 136 -5.75 -10.72 26.87
N PHE A 137 -4.82 -11.51 27.40
CA PHE A 137 -3.47 -11.05 27.72
C PHE A 137 -2.60 -10.92 26.46
N ILE A 138 -1.89 -9.80 26.32
CA ILE A 138 -0.99 -9.52 25.19
C ILE A 138 0.43 -9.99 25.51
N ALA A 139 0.88 -9.86 26.76
CA ALA A 139 2.16 -10.39 27.23
C ALA A 139 2.07 -10.59 28.75
N PRO A 140 2.72 -11.67 29.28
CA PRO A 140 2.91 -11.79 30.72
C PRO A 140 3.91 -10.73 31.22
N GLU A 141 3.78 -10.31 32.48
CA GLU A 141 4.83 -9.52 33.13
C GLU A 141 6.11 -10.37 33.24
N GLY A 142 7.23 -9.83 32.76
CA GLY A 142 8.51 -10.52 32.74
C GLY A 142 8.89 -11.09 31.38
N LYS A 143 9.55 -12.23 31.33
CA LYS A 143 10.00 -12.87 30.07
C LYS A 143 8.81 -13.37 29.27
N GLY A 144 8.46 -12.64 28.21
CA GLY A 144 7.37 -13.01 27.30
C GLY A 144 7.63 -14.34 26.57
N GLY A 145 6.61 -15.20 26.54
CA GLY A 145 6.55 -16.35 25.65
C GLY A 145 5.88 -16.02 24.31
N TRP A 146 6.12 -16.86 23.30
CA TRP A 146 5.40 -16.77 22.03
C TRP A 146 3.94 -17.22 22.22
N ILE A 147 2.99 -16.32 21.95
CA ILE A 147 1.54 -16.62 21.97
C ILE A 147 1.11 -17.29 20.66
N SER A 148 1.72 -16.89 19.55
CA SER A 148 1.37 -17.35 18.21
C SER A 148 2.27 -18.48 17.72
N ASN A 149 1.72 -19.37 16.87
CA ASN A 149 2.43 -20.48 16.25
C ASN A 149 3.31 -20.05 15.07
N ASP A 150 4.05 -20.99 14.46
CA ASP A 150 4.96 -20.71 13.35
C ASP A 150 4.23 -20.25 12.07
N ALA A 151 3.03 -20.74 11.81
CA ALA A 151 2.22 -20.28 10.68
C ALA A 151 1.88 -18.77 10.81
N MET A 152 1.58 -18.31 12.02
CA MET A 152 1.36 -16.89 12.29
C MET A 152 2.62 -16.05 12.15
N LYS A 153 3.82 -16.60 12.42
CA LYS A 153 5.08 -15.92 12.12
C LYS A 153 5.23 -15.64 10.63
N VAL A 154 4.98 -16.65 9.78
CA VAL A 154 4.99 -16.47 8.31
C VAL A 154 3.99 -15.41 7.88
N TRP A 155 2.77 -15.45 8.42
CA TRP A 155 1.71 -14.48 8.11
C TRP A 155 2.12 -13.05 8.50
N VAL A 156 2.69 -12.84 9.68
CA VAL A 156 3.20 -11.53 10.13
C VAL A 156 4.29 -11.01 9.18
N HIS A 157 5.21 -11.88 8.76
CA HIS A 157 6.25 -11.48 7.82
C HIS A 157 5.69 -11.19 6.41
N LYS A 158 4.60 -11.87 6.00
CA LYS A 158 3.85 -11.51 4.80
C LYS A 158 3.27 -10.10 4.91
N GLN A 159 2.64 -9.75 6.04
CA GLN A 159 2.13 -8.39 6.28
C GLN A 159 3.25 -7.35 6.18
N ARG A 160 4.42 -7.62 6.78
CA ARG A 160 5.59 -6.73 6.65
C ARG A 160 6.06 -6.55 5.21
N ALA A 161 6.01 -7.61 4.39
CA ALA A 161 6.37 -7.54 2.98
C ALA A 161 5.36 -6.73 2.13
N GLU A 162 4.09 -6.73 2.52
CA GLU A 162 3.00 -6.07 1.80
C GLU A 162 2.82 -4.59 2.16
N GLU A 163 3.19 -4.18 3.38
CA GLU A 163 3.02 -2.81 3.86
C GLU A 163 4.28 -1.95 3.64
N ASP A 164 4.09 -0.63 3.61
CA ASP A 164 5.22 0.29 3.36
C ASP A 164 6.12 0.40 4.58
N ALA A 165 5.54 0.38 5.79
CA ALA A 165 6.30 0.53 7.01
C ALA A 165 5.72 -0.27 8.18
N ILE A 166 6.58 -0.51 9.18
CA ILE A 166 6.25 -1.11 10.47
C ILE A 166 6.66 -0.16 11.59
N MET A 167 5.75 0.10 12.52
CA MET A 167 5.97 1.01 13.64
C MET A 167 5.94 0.27 14.97
N VAL A 168 6.90 0.57 15.83
CA VAL A 168 6.96 0.09 17.22
C VAL A 168 7.22 1.26 18.18
N GLY A 169 6.85 1.08 19.44
CA GLY A 169 7.20 2.02 20.51
C GLY A 169 8.61 1.80 21.04
N TYR A 170 9.16 2.82 21.73
CA TYR A 170 10.45 2.81 22.41
C TYR A 170 10.63 1.58 23.33
N ASN A 171 9.64 1.30 24.21
CA ASN A 171 9.72 0.18 25.14
C ASN A 171 9.79 -1.19 24.44
N THR A 172 9.16 -1.34 23.26
CA THR A 172 9.27 -2.56 22.46
C THR A 172 10.70 -2.75 21.94
N VAL A 173 11.38 -1.67 21.58
CA VAL A 173 12.81 -1.74 21.18
C VAL A 173 13.68 -2.16 22.36
N LEU A 174 13.46 -1.58 23.54
CA LEU A 174 14.22 -1.91 24.74
C LEU A 174 14.04 -3.38 25.16
N SER A 175 12.80 -3.89 25.12
CA SER A 175 12.49 -5.25 25.60
C SER A 175 12.89 -6.34 24.63
N ASP A 176 12.65 -6.13 23.33
CA ASP A 176 12.70 -7.20 22.33
C ASP A 176 13.86 -7.06 21.34
N ASN A 177 14.49 -5.87 21.28
CA ASN A 177 15.51 -5.51 20.29
C ASN A 177 15.18 -6.05 18.86
N PRO A 178 14.02 -5.70 18.30
CA PRO A 178 13.49 -6.36 17.13
C PRO A 178 14.20 -5.89 15.84
N GLN A 179 14.40 -6.80 14.90
CA GLN A 179 14.97 -6.48 13.58
C GLN A 179 13.93 -5.83 12.64
N LEU A 180 12.63 -6.14 12.79
CA LEU A 180 11.51 -5.66 11.98
C LEU A 180 11.68 -5.89 10.46
N ASN A 181 12.38 -6.95 10.09
CA ASN A 181 12.60 -7.35 8.70
C ASN A 181 11.65 -8.48 8.26
N THR A 182 11.75 -8.87 6.98
CA THR A 182 10.91 -9.90 6.33
C THR A 182 11.71 -11.20 6.11
N ARG A 183 12.14 -11.88 7.20
CA ARG A 183 13.00 -13.09 7.11
C ARG A 183 12.26 -14.42 6.95
N HIS A 184 10.96 -14.48 7.29
CA HIS A 184 10.16 -15.72 7.20
C HIS A 184 9.15 -15.70 6.04
N TYR A 185 9.25 -14.72 5.13
CA TYR A 185 8.43 -14.61 3.93
C TYR A 185 9.25 -13.95 2.81
N HIS A 186 9.06 -14.39 1.57
CA HIS A 186 9.73 -13.77 0.43
C HIS A 186 9.06 -12.44 0.08
N GLY A 187 9.82 -11.35 0.14
CA GLY A 187 9.32 -10.01 -0.16
C GLY A 187 10.27 -8.91 0.29
N ARG A 188 9.86 -7.66 0.07
CA ARG A 188 10.63 -6.48 0.50
C ARG A 188 10.59 -6.30 2.01
N ASN A 189 11.62 -5.69 2.57
CA ASN A 189 11.55 -5.18 3.94
C ASN A 189 10.68 -3.91 3.99
N PRO A 190 9.82 -3.75 5.01
CA PRO A 190 9.14 -2.48 5.29
C PRO A 190 10.14 -1.45 5.80
N LYS A 191 9.87 -0.15 5.65
CA LYS A 191 10.59 0.88 6.41
C LYS A 191 10.28 0.70 7.89
N ARG A 192 11.27 0.89 8.75
CA ARG A 192 11.09 0.81 10.20
C ARG A 192 10.69 2.19 10.74
N ILE A 193 9.79 2.23 11.71
CA ILE A 193 9.40 3.46 12.40
C ILE A 193 9.48 3.19 13.90
N VAL A 194 10.13 4.10 14.63
CA VAL A 194 10.16 4.07 16.09
C VAL A 194 9.84 5.45 16.65
N TYR A 195 9.09 5.49 17.74
CA TYR A 195 8.96 6.69 18.54
C TYR A 195 10.01 6.67 19.66
N ASP A 196 11.03 7.47 19.51
CA ASP A 196 12.11 7.69 20.48
C ASP A 196 12.14 9.17 20.86
N ARG A 197 11.39 9.49 21.92
CA ARG A 197 11.06 10.87 22.30
C ARG A 197 12.28 11.78 22.41
N TYR A 198 13.32 11.31 23.08
CA TYR A 198 14.50 12.10 23.41
C TYR A 198 15.79 11.61 22.76
N LEU A 199 15.70 10.65 21.85
CA LEU A 199 16.81 10.01 21.18
C LEU A 199 17.71 9.21 22.15
N ASP A 200 17.07 8.45 23.01
CA ASP A 200 17.76 7.66 24.04
C ASP A 200 18.20 6.24 23.54
N LEU A 201 17.77 5.82 22.35
CA LEU A 201 18.18 4.55 21.76
C LEU A 201 19.64 4.62 21.31
N SER A 202 20.48 3.72 21.85
CA SER A 202 21.86 3.57 21.40
C SER A 202 21.96 2.93 20.01
N SER A 203 23.12 3.05 19.37
CA SER A 203 23.42 2.41 18.08
C SER A 203 23.42 0.88 18.12
N ASP A 204 23.43 0.27 19.32
CA ASP A 204 23.51 -1.18 19.50
C ASP A 204 22.18 -1.90 19.25
N TYR A 205 21.07 -1.14 19.20
CA TYR A 205 19.78 -1.72 18.86
C TYR A 205 19.67 -2.03 17.37
N ASN A 206 19.12 -3.20 17.04
CA ASN A 206 18.92 -3.65 15.66
C ASN A 206 18.18 -2.64 14.78
N ILE A 207 17.26 -1.87 15.36
CA ILE A 207 16.48 -0.86 14.61
C ILE A 207 17.36 0.32 14.17
N MET A 208 18.51 0.54 14.81
CA MET A 208 19.45 1.63 14.55
C MET A 208 20.62 1.25 13.63
N ASP A 209 20.68 0.01 13.15
CA ASP A 209 21.81 -0.61 12.42
C ASP A 209 22.06 -0.05 10.99
N LYS A 210 21.22 0.85 10.50
CA LYS A 210 21.28 1.48 9.17
C LYS A 210 21.21 0.51 7.98
N THR A 211 20.95 -0.78 8.19
CA THR A 211 20.79 -1.77 7.10
C THR A 211 19.51 -1.59 6.33
N GLN A 212 18.53 -0.91 6.92
CA GLN A 212 17.17 -0.69 6.41
C GLN A 212 16.73 0.74 6.78
N GLU A 213 15.98 1.40 5.92
CA GLU A 213 15.48 2.74 6.21
C GLU A 213 14.66 2.75 7.51
N THR A 214 15.04 3.62 8.45
CA THR A 214 14.43 3.76 9.77
C THR A 214 14.04 5.21 10.03
N ILE A 215 12.77 5.45 10.32
CA ILE A 215 12.23 6.76 10.67
C ILE A 215 12.13 6.83 12.20
N ILE A 216 12.85 7.78 12.80
CA ILE A 216 12.90 8.02 14.23
C ILE A 216 12.07 9.27 14.54
N ILE A 217 10.83 9.07 15.01
CA ILE A 217 9.97 10.17 15.45
C ILE A 217 10.45 10.66 16.82
N ASN A 218 10.73 11.95 16.94
CA ASN A 218 11.32 12.51 18.15
C ASN A 218 10.88 13.95 18.40
N HIS A 219 11.25 14.52 19.58
CA HIS A 219 11.01 15.93 19.92
C HIS A 219 12.28 16.81 19.84
N VAL A 220 13.42 16.24 19.45
CA VAL A 220 14.72 16.89 19.55
C VAL A 220 15.14 17.56 18.25
N LYS A 221 15.22 16.81 17.14
CA LYS A 221 15.79 17.32 15.89
C LYS A 221 15.26 16.60 14.64
N ASP A 222 15.31 17.33 13.50
CA ASP A 222 15.29 16.76 12.16
C ASP A 222 16.73 16.51 11.71
N TYR A 223 17.04 15.31 11.26
CA TYR A 223 18.39 14.94 10.83
C TYR A 223 18.35 13.66 9.98
N VAL A 224 19.35 13.46 9.14
CA VAL A 224 19.52 12.22 8.36
C VAL A 224 20.93 11.68 8.59
N ASP A 225 21.02 10.39 8.94
CA ASP A 225 22.28 9.70 9.14
C ASP A 225 22.22 8.31 8.46
N GLY A 226 22.71 8.29 7.22
CA GLY A 226 22.58 7.11 6.36
C GLY A 226 21.11 6.77 6.10
N ASN A 227 20.70 5.57 6.46
CA ASN A 227 19.31 5.13 6.34
C ASN A 227 18.43 5.50 7.57
N ASN A 228 18.98 6.21 8.56
CA ASN A 228 18.22 6.68 9.71
C ASN A 228 17.74 8.12 9.47
N ILE A 229 16.43 8.34 9.46
CA ILE A 229 15.75 9.61 9.21
C ILE A 229 15.09 10.03 10.52
N TYR A 230 15.62 11.06 11.14
CA TYR A 230 15.09 11.65 12.37
C TYR A 230 14.05 12.70 12.02
N VAL A 231 12.84 12.55 12.52
CA VAL A 231 11.71 13.42 12.24
C VAL A 231 11.22 14.06 13.52
N LYS A 232 11.40 15.38 13.61
CA LYS A 232 10.96 16.14 14.77
C LYS A 232 9.46 16.42 14.70
N ILE A 233 8.78 16.21 15.83
CA ILE A 233 7.40 16.61 16.07
C ILE A 233 7.33 17.56 17.27
N ASN A 234 6.25 18.35 17.35
CA ASN A 234 6.03 19.29 18.44
C ASN A 234 5.38 18.61 19.64
N GLU A 235 5.99 18.72 20.81
CA GLU A 235 5.48 18.11 22.04
C GLU A 235 4.12 18.67 22.50
N GLN A 236 3.79 19.90 22.11
CA GLN A 236 2.54 20.57 22.50
C GLN A 236 1.36 20.23 21.59
N GLN A 237 1.56 19.46 20.54
CA GLN A 237 0.51 19.08 19.60
C GLN A 237 0.21 17.56 19.69
N PRO A 238 -0.97 17.10 19.26
CA PRO A 238 -1.34 15.70 19.33
C PRO A 238 -0.33 14.80 18.57
N PHE A 239 0.28 13.86 19.28
CA PHE A 239 1.31 12.96 18.75
C PHE A 239 0.85 12.21 17.49
N VAL A 240 -0.32 11.57 17.54
CA VAL A 240 -0.82 10.71 16.45
C VAL A 240 -1.01 11.50 15.18
N GLN A 241 -1.66 12.65 15.27
CA GLN A 241 -1.94 13.50 14.11
C GLN A 241 -0.65 13.93 13.40
N GLN A 242 0.29 14.52 14.13
CA GLN A 242 1.56 14.97 13.55
C GLN A 242 2.35 13.81 12.94
N THR A 243 2.41 12.67 13.64
CA THR A 243 3.10 11.48 13.13
C THR A 243 2.51 11.05 11.78
N LEU A 244 1.18 10.96 11.68
CA LEU A 244 0.52 10.54 10.44
C LEU A 244 0.73 11.54 9.29
N GLU A 245 0.69 12.86 9.57
CA GLU A 245 1.00 13.92 8.60
C GLU A 245 2.45 13.79 8.09
N LYS A 246 3.43 13.65 9.00
CA LYS A 246 4.84 13.46 8.64
C LYS A 246 5.07 12.20 7.80
N LEU A 247 4.42 11.09 8.16
CA LEU A 247 4.50 9.85 7.38
C LEU A 247 3.89 9.99 5.99
N TYR A 248 2.80 10.75 5.86
CA TYR A 248 2.21 11.07 4.55
C TYR A 248 3.19 11.90 3.69
N ASP A 249 3.83 12.92 4.26
CA ASP A 249 4.83 13.73 3.58
C ASP A 249 6.03 12.89 3.10
N LEU A 250 6.43 11.89 3.89
CA LEU A 250 7.46 10.89 3.56
C LEU A 250 6.98 9.81 2.58
N LYS A 251 5.75 9.96 2.03
CA LYS A 251 5.17 9.04 1.03
C LYS A 251 4.97 7.61 1.55
N ILE A 252 4.69 7.48 2.84
CA ILE A 252 4.25 6.23 3.43
C ILE A 252 2.75 6.10 3.22
N SER A 253 2.30 5.06 2.52
CA SER A 253 0.87 4.85 2.24
C SER A 253 0.21 3.84 3.18
N SER A 254 1.01 3.04 3.88
CA SER A 254 0.49 2.09 4.86
C SER A 254 1.51 1.79 5.96
N ILE A 255 1.00 1.51 7.17
CA ILE A 255 1.82 1.13 8.32
C ILE A 255 1.18 -0.04 9.08
N VAL A 256 2.02 -0.96 9.54
CA VAL A 256 1.66 -1.92 10.60
C VAL A 256 2.18 -1.37 11.92
N VAL A 257 1.30 -1.17 12.88
CA VAL A 257 1.67 -0.80 14.24
C VAL A 257 1.72 -2.06 15.08
N GLU A 258 2.91 -2.40 15.54
CA GLU A 258 3.16 -3.51 16.45
C GLU A 258 3.64 -2.99 17.80
N GLY A 259 3.45 -3.74 18.85
CA GLY A 259 3.99 -3.39 20.17
C GLY A 259 3.24 -4.02 21.32
N GLY A 260 3.67 -3.67 22.50
CA GLY A 260 3.13 -4.16 23.75
C GLY A 260 2.08 -3.23 24.37
N THR A 261 1.81 -3.46 25.66
CA THR A 261 0.75 -2.82 26.45
C THR A 261 1.16 -1.49 27.12
N LYS A 262 2.37 -1.00 26.89
CA LYS A 262 2.89 0.22 27.55
C LYS A 262 3.22 1.30 26.53
#